data_670be537722859325ba318c71d0b4daa
#
_entry.id   670be537722859325ba318c71d0b4daa
#
_cell.length_a   1.000
_cell.length_b   1.000
_cell.length_c   1.000
_cell.angle_alpha   90.00
_cell.angle_beta   90.00
_cell.angle_gamma   90.00
#
_symmetry.space_group_name_H-M   'P 1'
#
loop_
_entity.id
_entity.type
_entity.pdbx_description
1 polymer ?
#
loop_
_entity_poly.entity_id
_entity_poly.type
_entity_poly.pdbx_seq_one_letter_code
_entity_poly.pdbx_strand_id
1 'polypeptide(L)'
;MNLFVDTSVWSLAWRRDRPAPSALVKLLEDALAGDDLVVSTGLVLQELLQGFAGPKQRARILDAFSSIPLVVPDRDDHVAAADLRNQCRRKGVQVGTIDGLLAQLCIRHHLQMVSADADFGQIATLTPLRLARP
;
A
#
# COMPACT_ATOMS: atom_id res chain seq x y z
N MET A 1 -5.46 -3.77 14.26
CA MET A 1 -5.17 -4.33 12.94
C MET A 1 -3.76 -3.95 12.52
N ASN A 2 -3.17 -4.75 11.69
CA ASN A 2 -1.86 -4.44 11.10
C ASN A 2 -2.09 -4.11 9.63
N LEU A 3 -1.83 -2.86 9.26
CA LEU A 3 -2.22 -2.32 7.96
C LEU A 3 -1.01 -1.92 7.13
N PHE A 4 -1.08 -2.21 5.84
CA PHE A 4 -0.20 -1.65 4.82
C PHE A 4 -1.03 -0.75 3.92
N VAL A 5 -0.71 0.54 3.88
CA VAL A 5 -1.45 1.52 3.09
C VAL A 5 -0.65 1.82 1.83
N ASP A 6 -1.25 1.56 0.66
CA ASP A 6 -0.55 1.80 -0.59
C ASP A 6 -0.60 3.28 -0.99
N THR A 7 0.13 3.62 -2.05
CA THR A 7 0.26 4.99 -2.54
C THR A 7 -1.08 5.64 -2.85
N SER A 8 -2.05 4.86 -3.37
CA SER A 8 -3.34 5.41 -3.80
C SER A 8 -4.10 6.09 -2.67
N VAL A 9 -4.08 5.50 -1.47
CA VAL A 9 -4.81 6.04 -0.32
C VAL A 9 -4.07 7.22 0.30
N TRP A 10 -2.75 7.12 0.43
CA TRP A 10 -1.93 8.25 0.87
C TRP A 10 -2.11 9.46 -0.05
N SER A 11 -2.11 9.22 -1.38
CA SER A 11 -2.30 10.29 -2.36
C SER A 11 -3.65 10.96 -2.23
N LEU A 12 -4.71 10.18 -2.01
CA LEU A 12 -6.05 10.73 -1.77
C LEU A 12 -6.08 11.61 -0.51
N ALA A 13 -5.40 11.18 0.55
CA ALA A 13 -5.37 11.91 1.82
C ALA A 13 -4.70 13.29 1.68
N TRP A 14 -3.70 13.41 0.78
CA TRP A 14 -2.91 14.63 0.64
C TRP A 14 -3.28 15.50 -0.57
N ARG A 15 -4.25 15.09 -1.38
CA ARG A 15 -4.72 15.91 -2.50
C ARG A 15 -5.51 17.10 -1.99
N ARG A 16 -5.22 18.29 -2.58
CA ARG A 16 -5.94 19.52 -2.24
C ARG A 16 -7.37 19.55 -2.79
N ASP A 17 -7.57 18.94 -3.96
CA ASP A 17 -8.82 18.94 -4.72
C ASP A 17 -9.66 17.69 -4.48
N ARG A 18 -9.55 17.12 -3.31
CA ARG A 18 -10.30 15.91 -2.95
C ARG A 18 -11.81 16.19 -3.08
N PRO A 19 -12.50 15.57 -4.07
CA PRO A 19 -13.87 15.97 -4.42
C PRO A 19 -14.92 15.51 -3.40
N ALA A 20 -14.64 14.48 -2.61
CA ALA A 20 -15.59 13.94 -1.65
C ALA A 20 -14.84 13.23 -0.51
N PRO A 21 -15.46 13.10 0.67
CA PRO A 21 -14.90 12.26 1.73
C PRO A 21 -14.71 10.84 1.25
N SER A 22 -13.54 10.26 1.56
CA SER A 22 -13.20 8.88 1.21
C SER A 22 -13.25 8.01 2.46
N ALA A 23 -13.98 6.90 2.39
CA ALA A 23 -14.03 5.94 3.48
C ALA A 23 -12.63 5.32 3.74
N LEU A 24 -11.82 5.16 2.68
CA LEU A 24 -10.45 4.65 2.82
C LEU A 24 -9.53 5.66 3.50
N VAL A 25 -9.67 6.95 3.19
CA VAL A 25 -8.92 8.00 3.87
C VAL A 25 -9.30 8.06 5.35
N LYS A 26 -10.59 7.94 5.65
CA LYS A 26 -11.04 7.89 7.04
C LYS A 26 -10.48 6.69 7.78
N LEU A 27 -10.43 5.52 7.13
CA LEU A 27 -9.82 4.33 7.71
C LEU A 27 -8.35 4.58 8.04
N LEU A 28 -7.60 5.22 7.14
CA LEU A 28 -6.21 5.60 7.38
C LEU A 28 -6.08 6.58 8.56
N GLU A 29 -6.90 7.62 8.57
CA GLU A 29 -6.87 8.62 9.64
C GLU A 29 -7.17 8.00 11.01
N ASP A 30 -8.19 7.14 11.08
CA ASP A 30 -8.56 6.45 12.31
C ASP A 30 -7.44 5.49 12.77
N ALA A 31 -6.80 4.80 11.82
CA ALA A 31 -5.70 3.90 12.15
C ALA A 31 -4.47 4.65 12.70
N LEU A 32 -4.15 5.79 12.10
CA LEU A 32 -3.03 6.62 12.57
C LEU A 32 -3.29 7.25 13.94
N ALA A 33 -4.54 7.56 14.25
CA ALA A 33 -4.92 8.14 15.54
C ALA A 33 -5.13 7.09 16.64
N GLY A 34 -5.30 5.83 16.28
CA GLY A 34 -5.60 4.74 17.20
C GLY A 34 -4.42 3.82 17.48
N ASP A 35 -4.76 2.58 17.82
CA ASP A 35 -3.78 1.57 18.24
C ASP A 35 -3.36 0.63 17.10
N ASP A 36 -3.85 0.84 15.89
CA ASP A 36 -3.49 0.01 14.75
C ASP A 36 -2.04 0.26 14.35
N LEU A 37 -1.35 -0.80 13.93
CA LEU A 37 -0.03 -0.68 13.34
C LEU A 37 -0.19 -0.33 11.86
N VAL A 38 0.39 0.78 11.45
CA VAL A 38 0.45 1.20 10.04
C VAL A 38 1.90 1.10 9.58
N VAL A 39 2.14 0.30 8.55
CA VAL A 39 3.49 0.13 7.97
C VAL A 39 3.47 0.49 6.48
N SER A 40 4.65 0.67 5.91
CA SER A 40 4.82 0.98 4.51
C SER A 40 6.11 0.36 3.98
N THR A 41 6.53 0.78 2.80
CA THR A 41 7.81 0.41 2.18
C THR A 41 8.50 1.66 1.64
N GLY A 42 9.79 1.55 1.36
CA GLY A 42 10.51 2.60 0.66
C GLY A 42 9.94 2.93 -0.71
N LEU A 43 9.35 1.93 -1.40
CA LEU A 43 8.70 2.15 -2.70
C LEU A 43 7.52 3.12 -2.60
N VAL A 44 6.66 2.95 -1.61
CA VAL A 44 5.51 3.85 -1.41
C VAL A 44 5.98 5.25 -1.05
N LEU A 45 6.96 5.37 -0.15
CA LEU A 45 7.55 6.66 0.19
C LEU A 45 8.12 7.35 -1.05
N GLN A 46 8.86 6.61 -1.88
CA GLN A 46 9.45 7.13 -3.11
C GLN A 46 8.36 7.61 -4.08
N GLU A 47 7.32 6.83 -4.31
CA GLU A 47 6.22 7.21 -5.19
C GLU A 47 5.53 8.48 -4.72
N LEU A 48 5.31 8.61 -3.41
CA LEU A 48 4.69 9.81 -2.85
C LEU A 48 5.56 11.04 -3.03
N LEU A 49 6.86 10.92 -2.76
CA LEU A 49 7.81 12.03 -2.93
C LEU A 49 7.94 12.46 -4.40
N GLN A 50 7.81 11.52 -5.33
CA GLN A 50 7.81 11.82 -6.76
C GLN A 50 6.51 12.49 -7.20
N GLY A 51 5.37 12.09 -6.62
CA GLY A 51 4.07 12.62 -6.97
C GLY A 51 3.73 13.97 -6.33
N PHE A 52 4.36 14.30 -5.20
CA PHE A 52 4.14 15.55 -4.45
C PHE A 52 5.48 16.25 -4.24
N ALA A 53 6.01 16.83 -5.33
CA ALA A 53 7.39 17.33 -5.36
C ALA A 53 7.56 18.73 -4.75
N GLY A 54 6.47 19.44 -4.43
CA GLY A 54 6.55 20.78 -3.81
C GLY A 54 7.25 20.74 -2.44
N PRO A 55 7.99 21.81 -2.05
CA PRO A 55 8.75 21.78 -0.80
C PRO A 55 7.91 21.54 0.44
N LYS A 56 6.72 22.12 0.52
CA LYS A 56 5.81 21.94 1.67
C LYS A 56 5.28 20.52 1.74
N GLN A 57 4.89 19.98 0.60
CA GLN A 57 4.36 18.60 0.52
C GLN A 57 5.45 17.59 0.81
N ARG A 58 6.67 17.83 0.28
CA ARG A 58 7.80 16.96 0.56
C ARG A 58 8.08 16.90 2.06
N ALA A 59 8.14 18.05 2.73
CA ALA A 59 8.38 18.10 4.16
C ALA A 59 7.29 17.39 4.95
N ARG A 60 6.03 17.55 4.55
CA ARG A 60 4.88 16.89 5.18
C ARG A 60 4.94 15.37 5.06
N ILE A 61 5.33 14.87 3.89
CA ILE A 61 5.47 13.42 3.66
C ILE A 61 6.59 12.86 4.53
N LEU A 62 7.75 13.50 4.53
CA LEU A 62 8.89 13.05 5.33
C LEU A 62 8.56 13.05 6.82
N ASP A 63 7.86 14.07 7.29
CA ASP A 63 7.43 14.15 8.69
C ASP A 63 6.47 13.00 9.03
N ALA A 64 5.43 12.79 8.21
CA ALA A 64 4.46 11.72 8.44
C ALA A 64 5.11 10.34 8.43
N PHE A 65 6.06 10.10 7.54
CA PHE A 65 6.72 8.80 7.42
C PHE A 65 7.85 8.60 8.43
N SER A 66 8.24 9.62 9.18
CA SER A 66 9.30 9.48 10.19
C SER A 66 8.97 8.46 11.28
N SER A 67 7.68 8.25 11.55
CA SER A 67 7.20 7.29 12.55
C SER A 67 6.57 6.03 11.94
N ILE A 68 6.55 5.90 10.62
CA ILE A 68 5.97 4.74 9.94
C ILE A 68 7.09 3.70 9.72
N PRO A 69 6.98 2.49 10.29
CA PRO A 69 7.94 1.44 10.00
C PRO A 69 7.91 1.06 8.52
N LEU A 70 9.09 0.89 7.92
CA LEU A 70 9.22 0.48 6.52
C LEU A 70 9.64 -0.98 6.46
N VAL A 71 8.83 -1.81 5.81
CA VAL A 71 9.18 -3.20 5.53
C VAL A 71 10.17 -3.21 4.38
N VAL A 72 11.29 -3.90 4.57
CA VAL A 72 12.34 -4.03 3.55
C VAL A 72 12.25 -5.42 2.92
N PRO A 73 11.97 -5.52 1.61
CA PRO A 73 11.92 -6.82 0.94
C PRO A 73 13.31 -7.44 0.85
N ASP A 74 13.37 -8.75 1.04
CA ASP A 74 14.60 -9.53 0.86
C ASP A 74 14.55 -10.33 -0.44
N ARG A 75 15.58 -11.16 -0.67
CA ARG A 75 15.66 -11.99 -1.88
C ARG A 75 14.43 -12.89 -2.02
N ASP A 76 14.02 -13.54 -0.95
CA ASP A 76 12.90 -14.48 -0.99
C ASP A 76 11.59 -13.78 -1.29
N ASP A 77 11.41 -12.55 -0.84
CA ASP A 77 10.23 -11.74 -1.19
C ASP A 77 10.15 -11.51 -2.70
N HIS A 78 11.28 -11.21 -3.35
CA HIS A 78 11.30 -11.00 -4.80
C HIS A 78 10.99 -12.28 -5.56
N VAL A 79 11.53 -13.42 -5.13
CA VAL A 79 11.22 -14.72 -5.73
C VAL A 79 9.74 -15.04 -5.58
N ALA A 80 9.20 -14.89 -4.37
CA ALA A 80 7.80 -15.17 -4.11
C ALA A 80 6.86 -14.20 -4.84
N ALA A 81 7.25 -12.95 -5.00
CA ALA A 81 6.48 -11.97 -5.78
C ALA A 81 6.42 -12.35 -7.25
N ALA A 82 7.52 -12.86 -7.83
CA ALA A 82 7.52 -13.36 -9.20
C ALA A 82 6.57 -14.57 -9.34
N ASP A 83 6.60 -15.48 -8.39
CA ASP A 83 5.72 -16.64 -8.38
C ASP A 83 4.24 -16.22 -8.29
N LEU A 84 3.94 -15.25 -7.45
CA LEU A 84 2.60 -14.69 -7.30
C LEU A 84 2.10 -14.10 -8.62
N ARG A 85 2.92 -13.30 -9.28
CA ARG A 85 2.56 -12.70 -10.58
C ARG A 85 2.31 -13.78 -11.63
N ASN A 86 3.14 -14.80 -11.66
CA ASN A 86 2.98 -15.92 -12.60
C ASN A 86 1.71 -16.72 -12.32
N GLN A 87 1.40 -16.94 -11.06
CA GLN A 87 0.14 -17.59 -10.65
C GLN A 87 -1.08 -16.80 -11.11
N CYS A 88 -1.07 -15.49 -10.91
CA CYS A 88 -2.16 -14.61 -11.36
C CYS A 88 -2.28 -14.61 -12.88
N ARG A 89 -1.15 -14.55 -13.59
CA ARG A 89 -1.13 -14.58 -15.05
C ARG A 89 -1.77 -15.84 -15.61
N ARG A 90 -1.50 -17.00 -15.00
CA ARG A 90 -2.13 -18.27 -15.42
C ARG A 90 -3.64 -18.26 -15.24
N LYS A 91 -4.16 -17.41 -14.39
CA LYS A 91 -5.60 -17.21 -14.18
C LYS A 91 -6.15 -15.99 -14.95
N GLY A 92 -5.36 -15.42 -15.86
CA GLY A 92 -5.80 -14.31 -16.70
C GLY A 92 -5.71 -12.93 -16.04
N VAL A 93 -5.03 -12.81 -14.89
CA VAL A 93 -4.89 -11.53 -14.19
C VAL A 93 -3.47 -11.00 -14.35
N GLN A 94 -3.36 -9.81 -14.93
CA GLN A 94 -2.11 -9.10 -15.08
C GLN A 94 -1.81 -8.30 -13.81
N VAL A 95 -0.65 -8.53 -13.22
CA VAL A 95 -0.19 -7.85 -12.01
C VAL A 95 1.13 -7.16 -12.31
N GLY A 96 1.23 -5.87 -12.00
CA GLY A 96 2.48 -5.13 -12.16
C GLY A 96 3.57 -5.65 -11.22
N THR A 97 4.83 -5.35 -11.55
CA THR A 97 5.99 -5.81 -10.76
C THR A 97 5.94 -5.27 -9.32
N ILE A 98 5.65 -3.98 -9.17
CA ILE A 98 5.58 -3.37 -7.84
C ILE A 98 4.37 -3.89 -7.07
N ASP A 99 3.21 -3.97 -7.70
CA ASP A 99 1.98 -4.45 -7.04
C ASP A 99 2.14 -5.90 -6.56
N GLY A 100 2.79 -6.74 -7.36
CA GLY A 100 3.09 -8.11 -6.95
C GLY A 100 3.98 -8.17 -5.72
N LEU A 101 4.99 -7.31 -5.66
CA LEU A 101 5.87 -7.24 -4.49
C LEU A 101 5.12 -6.74 -3.26
N LEU A 102 4.31 -5.69 -3.40
CA LEU A 102 3.53 -5.16 -2.27
C LEU A 102 2.54 -6.20 -1.74
N ALA A 103 1.86 -6.92 -2.63
CA ALA A 103 0.95 -7.99 -2.23
C ALA A 103 1.69 -9.09 -1.48
N GLN A 104 2.86 -9.49 -1.97
CA GLN A 104 3.68 -10.52 -1.32
C GLN A 104 4.14 -10.09 0.08
N LEU A 105 4.55 -8.84 0.25
CA LEU A 105 4.95 -8.33 1.56
C LEU A 105 3.79 -8.37 2.56
N CYS A 106 2.59 -8.01 2.11
CA CYS A 106 1.39 -8.09 2.95
C CYS A 106 1.08 -9.52 3.37
N ILE A 107 1.22 -10.48 2.45
CA ILE A 107 1.00 -11.90 2.74
C ILE A 107 2.02 -12.39 3.78
N ARG A 108 3.30 -12.11 3.53
CA ARG A 108 4.38 -12.59 4.41
C ARG A 108 4.28 -12.02 5.82
N HIS A 109 3.96 -10.75 5.95
CA HIS A 109 3.94 -10.05 7.23
C HIS A 109 2.54 -10.01 7.86
N HIS A 110 1.57 -10.72 7.30
CA HIS A 110 0.19 -10.79 7.80
C HIS A 110 -0.43 -9.40 7.94
N LEU A 111 -0.22 -8.56 6.91
CA LEU A 111 -0.78 -7.22 6.86
C LEU A 111 -2.04 -7.21 6.01
N GLN A 112 -3.01 -6.40 6.41
CA GLN A 112 -4.16 -6.11 5.56
C GLN A 112 -3.81 -4.89 4.70
N MET A 113 -4.02 -4.99 3.40
CA MET A 113 -3.75 -3.89 2.49
C MET A 113 -4.93 -2.92 2.44
N VAL A 114 -4.62 -1.63 2.53
CA VAL A 114 -5.58 -0.54 2.33
C VAL A 114 -5.25 0.09 0.97
N SER A 115 -6.13 -0.05 0.01
CA SER A 115 -5.91 0.43 -1.35
C SER A 115 -7.20 0.87 -2.02
N ALA A 116 -7.10 1.93 -2.84
CA ALA A 116 -8.17 2.36 -3.73
C ALA A 116 -8.07 1.71 -5.11
N ASP A 117 -7.02 0.91 -5.36
CA ASP A 117 -6.79 0.26 -6.64
C ASP A 117 -7.50 -1.10 -6.68
N ALA A 118 -8.42 -1.23 -7.63
CA ALA A 118 -9.20 -2.46 -7.82
C ALA A 118 -8.34 -3.69 -8.15
N ASP A 119 -7.13 -3.50 -8.67
CA ASP A 119 -6.24 -4.61 -9.04
C ASP A 119 -5.90 -5.49 -7.83
N PHE A 120 -5.76 -4.90 -6.64
CA PHE A 120 -5.50 -5.68 -5.43
C PHE A 120 -6.69 -6.55 -5.04
N GLY A 121 -7.92 -6.14 -5.37
CA GLY A 121 -9.09 -6.98 -5.19
C GLY A 121 -9.02 -8.25 -6.02
N GLN A 122 -8.54 -8.16 -7.26
CA GLN A 122 -8.34 -9.33 -8.12
C GLN A 122 -7.26 -10.25 -7.57
N ILE A 123 -6.15 -9.68 -7.10
CA ILE A 123 -5.08 -10.48 -6.47
C ILE A 123 -5.60 -11.21 -5.24
N ALA A 124 -6.42 -10.54 -4.42
CA ALA A 124 -6.97 -11.13 -3.20
C ALA A 124 -7.90 -12.33 -3.47
N THR A 125 -8.51 -12.41 -4.66
CA THR A 125 -9.33 -13.58 -5.02
C THR A 125 -8.50 -14.81 -5.38
N LEU A 126 -7.22 -14.63 -5.72
CA LEU A 126 -6.34 -15.70 -6.21
C LEU A 126 -5.21 -16.05 -5.25
N THR A 127 -5.03 -15.29 -4.18
CA THR A 127 -3.90 -15.41 -3.24
C THR A 127 -4.39 -15.21 -1.81
N PRO A 128 -3.54 -15.48 -0.79
CA PRO A 128 -3.89 -15.19 0.60
C PRO A 128 -3.91 -13.70 0.98
N LEU A 129 -3.72 -12.78 0.03
CA LEU A 129 -3.78 -11.35 0.32
C LEU A 129 -5.12 -10.98 0.95
N ARG A 130 -5.08 -10.23 2.04
CA ARG A 130 -6.27 -9.69 2.69
C ARG A 130 -6.33 -8.18 2.52
N LEU A 131 -7.53 -7.70 2.21
CA LEU A 131 -7.80 -6.27 2.11
C LEU A 131 -8.51 -5.79 3.35
N ALA A 132 -8.10 -4.62 3.88
CA ALA A 132 -8.86 -3.92 4.89
C ALA A 132 -10.02 -3.19 4.22
N ARG A 133 -11.20 -3.29 4.79
CA ARG A 133 -12.39 -2.64 4.28
C ARG A 133 -12.87 -1.59 5.26
N PRO A 134 -13.32 -0.43 4.75
CA PRO A 134 -13.87 0.62 5.62
C PRO A 134 -15.17 0.20 6.27
#